data_085c9aa0e9c36c3670f64d45c913e5af
#
_entry.id   085c9aa0e9c36c3670f64d45c913e5af
#
_cell.length_a   1.000
_cell.length_b   1.000
_cell.length_c   1.000
_cell.angle_alpha   90.00
_cell.angle_beta   90.00
_cell.angle_gamma   90.00
#
_symmetry.space_group_name_H-M   'P 1'
#
loop_
_entity.id
_entity.type
_entity.pdbx_description
1 polymer ?
#
loop_
_entity_poly.entity_id
_entity_poly.type
_entity_poly.pdbx_seq_one_letter_code
_entity_poly.pdbx_strand_id
1 'polypeptide(L)'
;MKQTISSAKTLQGRSRVLACAIAAALCALMACMAFALSGCKPPQGQLAANAALAEMSAIQQKNPESISYLPEVSQAKELEQIGISQEEFFDWWLDGFTSSLGDVEMNGEENDAKIFASITCRQLEPVIKQWSNEYVAWLLENKAAIEAGTTEDPLEYGRNLLKSIFENTEPTLCQTEIHLHKYDDDWSVVGDQDNGVYRDALLGSVDNLSGYYSAPIAELTALHVALPADGAEAQEQ
;
A
#
# COMPACT_ATOMS: atom_id res chain seq x y z
N MET A 1 18.41 34.20 -34.04
CA MET A 1 19.24 34.18 -32.82
C MET A 1 18.34 34.29 -31.59
N LYS A 2 17.65 33.20 -31.19
CA LYS A 2 16.84 33.09 -29.94
C LYS A 2 16.44 31.61 -29.72
N GLN A 3 17.33 30.81 -29.15
CA GLN A 3 17.01 29.52 -28.57
C GLN A 3 18.23 29.10 -27.74
N THR A 4 18.25 29.39 -26.44
CA THR A 4 19.15 28.71 -25.45
C THR A 4 18.91 29.25 -24.04
N ILE A 5 17.67 29.23 -23.52
CA ILE A 5 17.45 29.54 -22.07
C ILE A 5 16.44 28.57 -21.40
N SER A 6 16.08 27.46 -22.01
CA SER A 6 15.06 26.55 -21.37
C SER A 6 15.63 25.35 -20.63
N SER A 7 16.90 24.97 -20.80
CA SER A 7 17.46 23.76 -20.20
C SER A 7 18.06 23.93 -18.81
N ALA A 8 18.30 25.14 -18.33
CA ALA A 8 18.99 25.35 -17.05
C ALA A 8 18.09 25.26 -15.81
N LYS A 9 16.77 25.49 -15.96
CA LYS A 9 15.85 25.49 -14.80
C LYS A 9 15.46 24.10 -14.32
N THR A 10 15.46 23.10 -15.18
CA THR A 10 15.09 21.69 -14.82
C THR A 10 16.21 20.95 -14.10
N LEU A 11 17.46 21.29 -14.34
CA LEU A 11 18.61 20.68 -13.63
C LEU A 11 18.74 21.19 -12.20
N GLN A 12 18.36 22.44 -11.93
CA GLN A 12 18.48 23.04 -10.60
C GLN A 12 17.42 22.54 -9.60
N GLY A 13 16.26 22.10 -10.08
CA GLY A 13 15.20 21.48 -9.26
C GLY A 13 15.58 20.08 -8.79
N ARG A 14 16.13 19.25 -9.66
CA ARG A 14 16.56 17.88 -9.32
C ARG A 14 17.73 17.83 -8.33
N SER A 15 18.65 18.75 -8.43
CA SER A 15 19.78 18.85 -7.49
C SER A 15 19.34 19.23 -6.07
N ARG A 16 18.30 20.04 -5.92
CA ARG A 16 17.79 20.42 -4.58
C ARG A 16 17.02 19.30 -3.89
N VAL A 17 16.24 18.53 -4.62
CA VAL A 17 15.50 17.37 -4.08
C VAL A 17 16.49 16.29 -3.65
N LEU A 18 17.51 16.02 -4.47
CA LEU A 18 18.57 15.05 -4.12
C LEU A 18 19.38 15.51 -2.88
N ALA A 19 19.67 16.80 -2.75
CA ALA A 19 20.38 17.34 -1.61
C ALA A 19 19.54 17.25 -0.31
N CYS A 20 18.23 17.46 -0.37
CA CYS A 20 17.34 17.29 0.79
C CYS A 20 17.22 15.82 1.23
N ALA A 21 17.12 14.88 0.28
CA ALA A 21 17.07 13.45 0.59
C ALA A 21 18.38 12.95 1.22
N ILE A 22 19.53 13.39 0.71
CA ILE A 22 20.84 13.06 1.28
C ILE A 22 21.02 13.69 2.67
N ALA A 23 20.55 14.93 2.88
CA ALA A 23 20.61 15.57 4.19
C ALA A 23 19.75 14.87 5.24
N ALA A 24 18.54 14.42 4.87
CA ALA A 24 17.68 13.65 5.76
C ALA A 24 18.28 12.29 6.14
N ALA A 25 18.87 11.57 5.17
CA ALA A 25 19.58 10.32 5.42
C ALA A 25 20.82 10.48 6.30
N LEU A 26 21.58 11.57 6.11
CA LEU A 26 22.75 11.88 6.94
C LEU A 26 22.35 12.28 8.37
N CYS A 27 21.24 13.00 8.57
CA CYS A 27 20.74 13.31 9.90
C CYS A 27 20.28 12.06 10.66
N ALA A 28 19.62 11.11 10.00
CA ALA A 28 19.24 9.83 10.59
C ALA A 28 20.47 8.99 10.97
N LEU A 29 21.48 8.93 10.11
CA LEU A 29 22.76 8.24 10.40
C LEU A 29 23.55 8.88 11.54
N MET A 30 23.56 10.22 11.66
CA MET A 30 24.26 10.90 12.76
C MET A 30 23.51 10.71 14.09
N ALA A 31 22.19 10.67 14.12
CA ALA A 31 21.42 10.34 15.30
C ALA A 31 21.73 8.91 15.80
N CYS A 32 21.79 7.93 14.92
CA CYS A 32 22.18 6.56 15.26
C CYS A 32 23.62 6.45 15.81
N MET A 33 24.59 7.19 15.26
CA MET A 33 25.97 7.17 15.73
C MET A 33 26.15 7.87 17.09
N ALA A 34 25.37 8.90 17.41
CA ALA A 34 25.45 9.58 18.70
C ALA A 34 25.06 8.65 19.87
N PHE A 35 24.14 7.72 19.67
CA PHE A 35 23.73 6.72 20.67
C PHE A 35 24.73 5.58 20.82
N ALA A 36 25.42 5.19 19.73
CA ALA A 36 26.42 4.11 19.78
C ALA A 36 27.67 4.46 20.62
N LEU A 37 27.95 5.76 20.80
CA LEU A 37 29.12 6.24 21.55
C LEU A 37 28.87 6.38 23.07
N SER A 38 27.59 6.39 23.51
CA SER A 38 27.27 6.61 24.92
C SER A 38 27.15 5.34 25.76
N GLY A 39 27.18 4.14 25.14
CA GLY A 39 27.04 2.87 25.87
C GLY A 39 25.68 2.67 26.58
N CYS A 40 24.78 3.64 26.49
CA CYS A 40 23.40 3.52 26.99
C CYS A 40 22.53 2.81 25.95
N LYS A 41 21.82 1.77 26.37
CA LYS A 41 20.74 1.22 25.54
C LYS A 41 19.71 2.34 25.27
N PRO A 42 19.25 2.51 24.02
CA PRO A 42 18.21 3.49 23.74
C PRO A 42 16.95 3.19 24.58
N PRO A 43 16.22 4.22 25.01
CA PRO A 43 14.95 4.01 25.73
C PRO A 43 14.00 3.11 24.92
N GLN A 44 13.25 2.23 25.61
CA GLN A 44 12.34 1.28 24.93
C GLN A 44 11.33 2.01 24.03
N GLY A 45 10.80 3.15 24.46
CA GLY A 45 9.91 3.96 23.62
C GLY A 45 10.54 4.45 22.31
N GLN A 46 11.85 4.74 22.31
CA GLN A 46 12.58 5.11 21.09
C GLN A 46 12.72 3.90 20.14
N LEU A 47 12.92 2.70 20.69
CA LEU A 47 13.00 1.47 19.89
C LEU A 47 11.64 1.15 19.27
N ALA A 48 10.55 1.25 20.03
CA ALA A 48 9.20 1.11 19.53
C ALA A 48 8.88 2.12 18.41
N ALA A 49 9.23 3.40 18.62
CA ALA A 49 9.05 4.44 17.60
C ALA A 49 9.82 4.13 16.31
N ASN A 50 11.04 3.62 16.44
CA ASN A 50 11.85 3.24 15.27
C ASN A 50 11.22 2.07 14.50
N ALA A 51 10.63 1.10 15.19
CA ALA A 51 9.93 -0.03 14.56
C ALA A 51 8.69 0.45 13.81
N ALA A 52 7.87 1.32 14.41
CA ALA A 52 6.73 1.91 13.71
C ALA A 52 7.16 2.77 12.51
N LEU A 53 8.27 3.52 12.64
CA LEU A 53 8.81 4.30 11.52
C LEU A 53 9.30 3.39 10.38
N ALA A 54 9.92 2.26 10.70
CA ALA A 54 10.34 1.28 9.70
C ALA A 54 9.15 0.71 8.95
N GLU A 55 8.08 0.36 9.66
CA GLU A 55 6.82 -0.09 9.08
C GLU A 55 6.23 0.96 8.11
N MET A 56 6.05 2.19 8.58
CA MET A 56 5.53 3.28 7.74
C MET A 56 6.40 3.53 6.51
N SER A 57 7.72 3.46 6.68
CA SER A 57 8.67 3.63 5.57
C SER A 57 8.57 2.51 4.55
N ALA A 58 8.37 1.28 4.98
CA ALA A 58 8.20 0.13 4.10
C ALA A 58 6.90 0.22 3.29
N ILE A 59 5.79 0.65 3.92
CA ILE A 59 4.52 0.94 3.22
C ILE A 59 4.72 2.07 2.20
N GLN A 60 5.41 3.14 2.58
CA GLN A 60 5.68 4.27 1.67
C GLN A 60 6.56 3.85 0.48
N GLN A 61 7.42 2.85 0.64
CA GLN A 61 8.20 2.26 -0.43
C GLN A 61 7.42 1.24 -1.26
N LYS A 62 6.13 1.06 -0.95
CA LYS A 62 5.23 0.15 -1.64
C LYS A 62 5.71 -1.31 -1.61
N ASN A 63 6.39 -1.71 -0.52
CA ASN A 63 6.86 -3.07 -0.35
C ASN A 63 5.70 -3.99 0.08
N PRO A 64 5.26 -4.94 -0.79
CA PRO A 64 4.14 -5.82 -0.47
C PRO A 64 4.37 -6.67 0.79
N GLU A 65 5.62 -7.01 1.10
CA GLU A 65 5.95 -7.85 2.26
C GLU A 65 5.68 -7.14 3.58
N SER A 66 5.77 -5.80 3.60
CA SER A 66 5.62 -5.01 4.83
C SER A 66 4.21 -5.03 5.41
N ILE A 67 3.20 -5.25 4.57
CA ILE A 67 1.77 -5.28 4.95
C ILE A 67 1.11 -6.62 4.62
N SER A 68 1.91 -7.64 4.29
CA SER A 68 1.42 -9.00 3.98
C SER A 68 0.76 -9.71 5.17
N TYR A 69 0.99 -9.21 6.39
CA TYR A 69 0.31 -9.70 7.59
C TYR A 69 -1.18 -9.33 7.64
N LEU A 70 -1.63 -8.37 6.82
CA LEU A 70 -3.04 -8.05 6.67
C LEU A 70 -3.69 -9.04 5.68
N PRO A 71 -4.63 -9.91 6.14
CA PRO A 71 -5.22 -10.94 5.28
C PRO A 71 -5.86 -10.37 4.03
N GLU A 72 -6.50 -9.19 4.13
CA GLU A 72 -7.18 -8.52 3.04
C GLU A 72 -6.22 -8.08 1.94
N VAL A 73 -5.02 -7.70 2.31
CA VAL A 73 -3.96 -7.31 1.37
C VAL A 73 -3.41 -8.56 0.68
N SER A 74 -3.24 -9.66 1.42
CA SER A 74 -2.80 -10.93 0.82
C SER A 74 -3.78 -11.47 -0.19
N GLN A 75 -5.08 -11.21 -0.01
CA GLN A 75 -6.15 -11.58 -0.95
C GLN A 75 -6.08 -10.82 -2.28
N ALA A 76 -5.39 -9.68 -2.34
CA ALA A 76 -5.16 -8.97 -3.60
C ALA A 76 -4.42 -9.82 -4.65
N LYS A 77 -3.79 -10.95 -4.26
CA LYS A 77 -3.28 -11.95 -5.21
C LYS A 77 -4.35 -12.49 -6.15
N GLU A 78 -5.62 -12.48 -5.76
CA GLU A 78 -6.71 -12.86 -6.65
C GLU A 78 -6.78 -11.99 -7.90
N LEU A 79 -6.31 -10.73 -7.82
CA LEU A 79 -6.24 -9.81 -8.96
C LEU A 79 -5.24 -10.25 -10.03
N GLU A 80 -4.24 -11.07 -9.68
CA GLU A 80 -3.30 -11.64 -10.65
C GLU A 80 -4.02 -12.55 -11.67
N GLN A 81 -5.13 -13.17 -11.25
CA GLN A 81 -5.96 -13.98 -12.15
C GLN A 81 -6.61 -13.17 -13.28
N ILE A 82 -6.69 -11.87 -13.12
CA ILE A 82 -7.21 -10.94 -14.14
C ILE A 82 -6.11 -10.04 -14.72
N GLY A 83 -4.84 -10.40 -14.53
CA GLY A 83 -3.70 -9.72 -15.13
C GLY A 83 -3.28 -8.42 -14.42
N ILE A 84 -3.67 -8.24 -13.16
CA ILE A 84 -3.21 -7.11 -12.32
C ILE A 84 -2.17 -7.64 -11.34
N SER A 85 -0.91 -7.26 -11.54
CA SER A 85 0.18 -7.66 -10.64
C SER A 85 0.07 -6.98 -9.27
N GLN A 86 0.64 -7.61 -8.24
CA GLN A 86 0.70 -7.00 -6.92
C GLN A 86 1.44 -5.66 -6.95
N GLU A 87 2.52 -5.55 -7.72
CA GLU A 87 3.29 -4.31 -7.85
C GLU A 87 2.43 -3.16 -8.39
N GLU A 88 1.68 -3.39 -9.47
CA GLU A 88 0.77 -2.39 -10.03
C GLU A 88 -0.33 -1.99 -9.05
N PHE A 89 -0.92 -2.97 -8.37
CA PHE A 89 -1.96 -2.73 -7.38
C PHE A 89 -1.45 -1.84 -6.23
N PHE A 90 -0.27 -2.15 -5.69
CA PHE A 90 0.35 -1.35 -4.62
C PHE A 90 0.74 0.05 -5.12
N ASP A 91 1.20 0.15 -6.36
CA ASP A 91 1.53 1.44 -6.98
C ASP A 91 0.31 2.36 -7.04
N TRP A 92 -0.85 1.83 -7.38
CA TRP A 92 -2.09 2.62 -7.44
C TRP A 92 -2.65 2.94 -6.07
N TRP A 93 -2.72 1.94 -5.18
CA TRP A 93 -3.30 2.10 -3.85
C TRP A 93 -2.50 3.06 -2.98
N LEU A 94 -1.19 2.87 -2.90
CA LEU A 94 -0.29 3.62 -2.02
C LEU A 94 0.28 4.88 -2.66
N ASP A 95 -0.20 5.26 -3.84
CA ASP A 95 0.19 6.54 -4.43
C ASP A 95 -0.33 7.70 -3.58
N GLY A 96 0.60 8.59 -3.20
CA GLY A 96 0.29 9.69 -2.28
C GLY A 96 0.22 9.28 -0.78
N PHE A 97 0.61 8.04 -0.42
CA PHE A 97 0.71 7.64 0.98
C PHE A 97 1.70 8.54 1.74
N THR A 98 1.25 9.05 2.87
CA THR A 98 2.09 9.77 3.84
C THR A 98 1.71 9.39 5.25
N SER A 99 2.69 9.44 6.15
CA SER A 99 2.46 9.18 7.57
C SER A 99 3.28 10.12 8.46
N SER A 100 2.79 10.36 9.65
CA SER A 100 3.55 11.00 10.72
C SER A 100 3.25 10.31 12.03
N LEU A 101 4.29 10.06 12.82
CA LEU A 101 4.18 9.46 14.14
C LEU A 101 4.17 10.58 15.20
N GLY A 102 3.32 10.43 16.18
CA GLY A 102 3.20 11.29 17.35
C GLY A 102 3.84 10.67 18.59
N ASP A 103 3.19 10.87 19.74
CA ASP A 103 3.68 10.43 21.03
C ASP A 103 3.64 8.89 21.17
N VAL A 104 4.60 8.37 21.92
CA VAL A 104 4.72 6.96 22.30
C VAL A 104 4.23 6.78 23.72
N GLU A 105 3.25 5.95 23.93
CA GLU A 105 2.79 5.50 25.24
C GLU A 105 3.29 4.08 25.48
N MET A 106 4.09 3.91 26.54
CA MET A 106 4.58 2.61 26.99
C MET A 106 3.62 2.03 28.03
N ASN A 107 3.33 0.74 27.97
CA ASN A 107 2.64 0.09 29.07
C ASN A 107 3.59 -0.17 30.27
N GLY A 108 3.01 -0.51 31.43
CA GLY A 108 3.78 -0.65 32.68
C GLY A 108 4.83 -1.77 32.69
N GLU A 109 4.79 -2.71 31.76
CA GLU A 109 5.73 -3.83 31.64
C GLU A 109 6.84 -3.59 30.61
N GLU A 110 6.82 -2.43 29.94
CA GLU A 110 7.79 -2.03 28.88
C GLU A 110 7.89 -3.01 27.69
N ASN A 111 6.90 -3.89 27.53
CA ASN A 111 6.85 -4.85 26.42
C ASN A 111 5.80 -4.48 25.35
N ASP A 112 4.90 -3.57 25.67
CA ASP A 112 3.89 -3.06 24.75
C ASP A 112 4.02 -1.56 24.63
N ALA A 113 3.79 -1.06 23.44
CA ALA A 113 3.76 0.37 23.14
C ALA A 113 2.57 0.69 22.25
N LYS A 114 2.05 1.89 22.44
CA LYS A 114 1.05 2.49 21.57
C LYS A 114 1.60 3.80 21.02
N ILE A 115 1.49 3.99 19.72
CA ILE A 115 1.96 5.18 19.03
C ILE A 115 0.81 5.82 18.29
N PHE A 116 0.53 7.08 18.59
CA PHE A 116 -0.42 7.86 17.81
C PHE A 116 0.18 8.16 16.43
N ALA A 117 -0.61 8.00 15.39
CA ALA A 117 -0.17 8.24 14.03
C ALA A 117 -1.24 8.99 13.23
N SER A 118 -0.77 9.77 12.27
CA SER A 118 -1.60 10.33 11.21
C SER A 118 -1.18 9.70 9.90
N ILE A 119 -2.12 9.07 9.20
CA ILE A 119 -1.89 8.38 7.93
C ILE A 119 -2.78 9.02 6.89
N THR A 120 -2.20 9.35 5.75
CA THR A 120 -2.95 9.77 4.57
C THR A 120 -2.80 8.69 3.50
N CYS A 121 -3.90 8.05 3.14
CA CYS A 121 -3.93 7.03 2.09
C CYS A 121 -5.32 6.94 1.45
N ARG A 122 -5.40 6.25 0.32
CA ARG A 122 -6.70 5.84 -0.24
C ARG A 122 -7.19 4.63 0.54
N GLN A 123 -8.38 4.72 1.10
CA GLN A 123 -8.99 3.58 1.77
C GLN A 123 -9.35 2.50 0.75
N LEU A 124 -8.88 1.28 0.99
CA LEU A 124 -8.93 0.21 0.00
C LEU A 124 -10.36 -0.32 -0.24
N GLU A 125 -11.13 -0.54 0.83
CA GLU A 125 -12.45 -1.16 0.73
C GLU A 125 -13.41 -0.38 -0.18
N PRO A 126 -13.59 0.94 -0.05
CA PRO A 126 -14.51 1.68 -0.93
C PRO A 126 -14.13 1.56 -2.41
N VAL A 127 -12.83 1.59 -2.72
CA VAL A 127 -12.31 1.48 -4.09
C VAL A 127 -12.60 0.11 -4.68
N ILE A 128 -12.26 -0.96 -3.96
CA ILE A 128 -12.46 -2.33 -4.44
C ILE A 128 -13.95 -2.66 -4.56
N LYS A 129 -14.77 -2.19 -3.64
CA LYS A 129 -16.23 -2.34 -3.71
C LYS A 129 -16.83 -1.63 -4.93
N GLN A 130 -16.41 -0.39 -5.20
CA GLN A 130 -16.85 0.36 -6.36
C GLN A 130 -16.44 -0.37 -7.64
N TRP A 131 -15.16 -0.75 -7.74
CA TRP A 131 -14.63 -1.49 -8.88
C TRP A 131 -15.39 -2.79 -9.12
N SER A 132 -15.57 -3.60 -8.08
CA SER A 132 -16.27 -4.88 -8.19
C SER A 132 -17.70 -4.69 -8.73
N ASN A 133 -18.44 -3.73 -8.18
CA ASN A 133 -19.81 -3.47 -8.60
C ASN A 133 -19.89 -2.98 -10.05
N GLU A 134 -19.06 -2.02 -10.43
CA GLU A 134 -19.05 -1.47 -11.79
C GLU A 134 -18.56 -2.49 -12.82
N TYR A 135 -17.55 -3.26 -12.47
CA TYR A 135 -17.00 -4.28 -13.36
C TYR A 135 -17.99 -5.44 -13.60
N VAL A 136 -18.62 -5.97 -12.54
CA VAL A 136 -19.65 -7.00 -12.67
C VAL A 136 -20.83 -6.49 -13.50
N ALA A 137 -21.29 -5.25 -13.26
CA ALA A 137 -22.36 -4.66 -14.06
C ALA A 137 -22.00 -4.59 -15.55
N TRP A 138 -20.79 -4.13 -15.88
CA TRP A 138 -20.31 -4.06 -17.25
C TRP A 138 -20.20 -5.44 -17.89
N LEU A 139 -19.70 -6.47 -17.18
CA LEU A 139 -19.62 -7.83 -17.67
C LEU A 139 -21.01 -8.38 -18.03
N LEU A 140 -22.00 -8.15 -17.19
CA LEU A 140 -23.38 -8.59 -17.42
C LEU A 140 -24.04 -7.87 -18.60
N GLU A 141 -23.85 -6.55 -18.71
CA GLU A 141 -24.39 -5.73 -19.81
C GLU A 141 -23.78 -6.11 -21.17
N ASN A 142 -22.49 -6.47 -21.17
CA ASN A 142 -21.76 -6.79 -22.41
C ASN A 142 -21.65 -8.31 -22.69
N LYS A 143 -22.34 -9.16 -21.92
CA LYS A 143 -22.25 -10.60 -22.01
C LYS A 143 -22.29 -11.13 -23.46
N ALA A 144 -23.30 -10.76 -24.24
CA ALA A 144 -23.46 -11.24 -25.61
C ALA A 144 -22.31 -10.80 -26.53
N ALA A 145 -21.76 -9.59 -26.31
CA ALA A 145 -20.65 -9.07 -27.09
C ALA A 145 -19.31 -9.74 -26.69
N ILE A 146 -19.15 -10.06 -25.41
CA ILE A 146 -18.00 -10.82 -24.90
C ILE A 146 -17.99 -12.23 -25.49
N GLU A 147 -19.12 -12.96 -25.43
CA GLU A 147 -19.28 -14.28 -26.00
C GLU A 147 -19.07 -14.30 -27.52
N ALA A 148 -19.42 -13.22 -28.22
CA ALA A 148 -19.19 -13.06 -29.65
C ALA A 148 -17.78 -12.55 -30.01
N GLY A 149 -16.96 -12.16 -29.04
CA GLY A 149 -15.64 -11.58 -29.27
C GLY A 149 -15.68 -10.21 -30.00
N THR A 150 -16.74 -9.42 -29.80
CA THR A 150 -16.99 -8.15 -30.50
C THR A 150 -16.86 -6.91 -29.61
N THR A 151 -16.49 -7.07 -28.35
CA THR A 151 -16.19 -5.98 -27.41
C THR A 151 -14.70 -5.88 -27.12
N GLU A 152 -14.29 -4.87 -26.35
CA GLU A 152 -12.95 -4.80 -25.81
C GLU A 152 -12.62 -5.98 -24.91
N ASP A 153 -11.33 -6.23 -24.67
CA ASP A 153 -10.88 -7.29 -23.77
C ASP A 153 -11.41 -7.06 -22.35
N PRO A 154 -12.20 -8.00 -21.80
CA PRO A 154 -12.74 -7.86 -20.45
C PRO A 154 -11.66 -7.67 -19.38
N LEU A 155 -10.52 -8.34 -19.48
CA LEU A 155 -9.42 -8.22 -18.51
C LEU A 155 -8.78 -6.83 -18.56
N GLU A 156 -8.55 -6.31 -19.77
CA GLU A 156 -8.01 -4.95 -19.95
C GLU A 156 -9.00 -3.90 -19.43
N TYR A 157 -10.31 -4.07 -19.71
CA TYR A 157 -11.33 -3.18 -19.16
C TYR A 157 -11.30 -3.17 -17.63
N GLY A 158 -11.34 -4.35 -16.98
CA GLY A 158 -11.33 -4.46 -15.52
C GLY A 158 -10.10 -3.84 -14.88
N ARG A 159 -8.93 -4.02 -15.48
CA ARG A 159 -7.67 -3.40 -15.05
C ARG A 159 -7.70 -1.88 -15.18
N ASN A 160 -8.13 -1.36 -16.33
CA ASN A 160 -8.20 0.08 -16.58
C ASN A 160 -9.25 0.76 -15.68
N LEU A 161 -10.36 0.09 -15.42
CA LEU A 161 -11.40 0.56 -14.48
C LEU A 161 -10.84 0.69 -13.06
N LEU A 162 -10.16 -0.35 -12.54
CA LEU A 162 -9.59 -0.29 -11.18
C LEU A 162 -8.56 0.83 -11.06
N LYS A 163 -7.66 0.94 -12.03
CA LYS A 163 -6.68 2.03 -12.09
C LYS A 163 -7.35 3.39 -12.07
N SER A 164 -8.37 3.58 -12.92
CA SER A 164 -9.11 4.85 -13.00
C SER A 164 -9.81 5.21 -11.70
N ILE A 165 -10.37 4.23 -10.99
CA ILE A 165 -11.01 4.48 -9.68
C ILE A 165 -9.96 4.93 -8.67
N PHE A 166 -8.78 4.28 -8.60
CA PHE A 166 -7.70 4.73 -7.73
C PHE A 166 -7.24 6.14 -8.06
N GLU A 167 -7.02 6.46 -9.34
CA GLU A 167 -6.58 7.78 -9.78
C GLU A 167 -7.59 8.91 -9.45
N ASN A 168 -8.88 8.57 -9.42
CA ASN A 168 -9.95 9.52 -9.10
C ASN A 168 -10.36 9.52 -7.61
N THR A 169 -9.78 8.66 -6.79
CA THR A 169 -10.05 8.61 -5.35
C THR A 169 -9.00 9.43 -4.60
N GLU A 170 -9.43 10.49 -3.94
CA GLU A 170 -8.55 11.32 -3.12
C GLU A 170 -8.11 10.57 -1.85
N PRO A 171 -6.81 10.66 -1.46
CA PRO A 171 -6.34 10.12 -0.20
C PRO A 171 -7.03 10.79 1.00
N THR A 172 -7.37 10.00 2.01
CA THR A 172 -8.03 10.46 3.23
C THR A 172 -7.03 10.49 4.39
N LEU A 173 -7.06 11.58 5.16
CA LEU A 173 -6.30 11.69 6.40
C LEU A 173 -7.03 10.98 7.54
N CYS A 174 -6.41 9.95 8.09
CA CYS A 174 -6.91 9.20 9.25
C CYS A 174 -5.98 9.39 10.45
N GLN A 175 -6.56 9.59 11.64
CA GLN A 175 -5.85 9.50 12.92
C GLN A 175 -6.00 8.07 13.42
N THR A 176 -4.90 7.47 13.85
CA THR A 176 -4.90 6.08 14.29
C THR A 176 -3.93 5.85 15.43
N GLU A 177 -3.99 4.66 16.01
CA GLU A 177 -3.08 4.18 17.03
C GLU A 177 -2.43 2.89 16.50
N ILE A 178 -1.10 2.83 16.56
CA ILE A 178 -0.32 1.65 16.17
C ILE A 178 0.13 0.96 17.46
N HIS A 179 -0.28 -0.28 17.64
CA HIS A 179 0.13 -1.09 18.76
C HIS A 179 1.35 -1.94 18.38
N LEU A 180 2.36 -1.94 19.24
CA LEU A 180 3.59 -2.71 19.06
C LEU A 180 3.81 -3.58 20.29
N HIS A 181 4.36 -4.75 20.04
CA HIS A 181 4.82 -5.66 21.09
C HIS A 181 6.29 -5.99 20.92
N LYS A 182 6.97 -6.17 22.04
CA LYS A 182 8.38 -6.54 22.05
C LYS A 182 8.51 -8.05 22.17
N TYR A 183 9.04 -8.67 21.14
CA TYR A 183 9.40 -10.08 21.11
C TYR A 183 10.90 -10.22 21.32
N ASP A 184 11.32 -10.80 22.43
CA ASP A 184 12.73 -10.85 22.85
C ASP A 184 13.34 -9.45 22.95
N ASP A 185 14.17 -9.06 22.01
CA ASP A 185 14.80 -7.73 21.97
C ASP A 185 14.25 -6.84 20.82
N ASP A 186 13.35 -7.36 19.98
CA ASP A 186 12.84 -6.68 18.80
C ASP A 186 11.38 -6.20 18.98
N TRP A 187 11.12 -4.97 18.56
CA TRP A 187 9.78 -4.40 18.51
C TRP A 187 9.13 -4.68 17.16
N SER A 188 7.89 -5.13 17.18
CA SER A 188 7.08 -5.38 15.98
C SER A 188 5.69 -4.80 16.12
N VAL A 189 5.11 -4.37 15.00
CA VAL A 189 3.69 -4.02 14.94
C VAL A 189 2.88 -5.29 15.21
N VAL A 190 1.92 -5.20 16.15
CA VAL A 190 1.08 -6.35 16.53
C VAL A 190 0.11 -6.66 15.39
N GLY A 191 -0.20 -7.94 15.26
CA GLY A 191 -1.15 -8.40 14.24
C GLY A 191 -2.57 -7.87 14.42
N ASP A 192 -3.41 -8.24 13.50
CA ASP A 192 -4.73 -7.72 13.17
C ASP A 192 -5.68 -7.41 14.34
N GLN A 193 -5.79 -8.28 15.36
CA GLN A 193 -6.81 -8.15 16.42
C GLN A 193 -6.59 -6.94 17.33
N ASP A 194 -5.33 -6.58 17.56
CA ASP A 194 -4.96 -5.49 18.47
C ASP A 194 -4.73 -4.16 17.75
N ASN A 195 -4.69 -4.19 16.41
CA ASN A 195 -4.48 -3.02 15.55
C ASN A 195 -5.68 -2.70 14.64
N GLY A 196 -6.90 -2.99 15.07
CA GLY A 196 -8.11 -2.75 14.27
C GLY A 196 -8.24 -1.32 13.78
N VAL A 197 -7.94 -0.32 14.62
CA VAL A 197 -8.01 1.11 14.24
C VAL A 197 -6.95 1.46 13.20
N TYR A 198 -5.74 0.91 13.32
CA TYR A 198 -4.68 1.09 12.33
C TYR A 198 -5.03 0.43 10.99
N ARG A 199 -5.54 -0.80 11.05
CA ARG A 199 -6.05 -1.51 9.88
C ARG A 199 -7.15 -0.73 9.18
N ASP A 200 -8.16 -0.25 9.93
CA ASP A 200 -9.25 0.54 9.37
C ASP A 200 -8.76 1.87 8.75
N ALA A 201 -7.69 2.44 9.27
CA ALA A 201 -7.09 3.64 8.70
C ALA A 201 -6.45 3.38 7.32
N LEU A 202 -5.89 2.17 7.11
CA LEU A 202 -5.30 1.76 5.83
C LEU A 202 -6.35 1.23 4.85
N LEU A 203 -7.24 0.37 5.32
CA LEU A 203 -8.11 -0.43 4.46
C LEU A 203 -9.53 0.15 4.34
N GLY A 204 -9.97 0.98 5.29
CA GLY A 204 -11.35 1.31 5.49
C GLY A 204 -12.08 0.26 6.36
N SER A 205 -13.39 0.39 6.54
CA SER A 205 -14.19 -0.59 7.29
C SER A 205 -14.36 -1.86 6.47
N VAL A 206 -13.62 -2.91 6.82
CA VAL A 206 -13.46 -4.11 5.98
C VAL A 206 -14.48 -5.18 6.34
N ASP A 207 -15.67 -5.11 5.73
CA ASP A 207 -16.71 -6.11 5.97
C ASP A 207 -16.64 -7.32 4.99
N ASN A 208 -16.23 -7.12 3.74
CA ASN A 208 -16.26 -8.18 2.72
C ASN A 208 -15.30 -7.96 1.54
N LEU A 209 -14.06 -7.59 1.82
CA LEU A 209 -13.10 -7.27 0.75
C LEU A 209 -12.83 -8.49 -0.17
N SER A 210 -12.72 -9.70 0.42
CA SER A 210 -12.56 -10.94 -0.34
C SER A 210 -13.71 -11.18 -1.34
N GLY A 211 -14.95 -10.93 -0.92
CA GLY A 211 -16.09 -11.05 -1.81
C GLY A 211 -16.05 -10.07 -2.98
N TYR A 212 -15.51 -8.88 -2.77
CA TYR A 212 -15.37 -7.89 -3.85
C TYR A 212 -14.24 -8.24 -4.83
N TYR A 213 -13.19 -8.92 -4.41
CA TYR A 213 -12.17 -9.44 -5.33
C TYR A 213 -12.69 -10.60 -6.16
N SER A 214 -13.38 -11.55 -5.52
CA SER A 214 -13.80 -12.80 -6.17
C SER A 214 -15.01 -12.65 -7.09
N ALA A 215 -15.89 -11.65 -6.88
CA ALA A 215 -17.10 -11.50 -7.67
C ALA A 215 -16.85 -11.29 -9.18
N PRO A 216 -15.97 -10.38 -9.63
CA PRO A 216 -15.65 -10.24 -11.05
C PRO A 216 -15.01 -11.50 -11.65
N ILE A 217 -14.16 -12.20 -10.89
CA ILE A 217 -13.49 -13.44 -11.32
C ILE A 217 -14.52 -14.53 -11.58
N ALA A 218 -15.53 -14.65 -10.71
CA ALA A 218 -16.63 -15.60 -10.89
C ALA A 218 -17.44 -15.31 -12.16
N GLU A 219 -17.73 -14.04 -12.46
CA GLU A 219 -18.46 -13.65 -13.68
C GLU A 219 -17.62 -13.89 -14.94
N LEU A 220 -16.33 -13.55 -14.93
CA LEU A 220 -15.41 -13.86 -16.04
C LEU A 220 -15.36 -15.37 -16.34
N THR A 221 -15.29 -16.17 -15.27
CA THR A 221 -15.32 -17.63 -15.40
C THR A 221 -16.65 -18.12 -15.98
N ALA A 222 -17.77 -17.56 -15.54
CA ALA A 222 -19.10 -17.90 -16.06
C ALA A 222 -19.28 -17.51 -17.55
N LEU A 223 -18.55 -16.47 -17.99
CA LEU A 223 -18.50 -16.01 -19.38
C LEU A 223 -17.45 -16.76 -20.22
N HIS A 224 -16.76 -17.74 -19.65
CA HIS A 224 -15.70 -18.51 -20.30
C HIS A 224 -14.54 -17.64 -20.82
N VAL A 225 -14.29 -16.50 -20.21
CA VAL A 225 -13.10 -15.67 -20.49
C VAL A 225 -11.86 -16.43 -20.02
N ALA A 226 -10.87 -16.55 -20.91
CA ALA A 226 -9.61 -17.20 -20.56
C ALA A 226 -8.85 -16.34 -19.54
N LEU A 227 -8.74 -16.82 -18.32
CA LEU A 227 -7.93 -16.15 -17.29
C LEU A 227 -6.45 -16.48 -17.48
N PRO A 228 -5.52 -15.55 -17.16
CA PRO A 228 -4.10 -15.87 -17.09
C PRO A 228 -3.90 -17.10 -16.20
N ALA A 229 -3.12 -18.08 -16.67
CA ALA A 229 -2.85 -19.27 -15.89
C ALA A 229 -2.10 -18.89 -14.61
N ASP A 230 -2.50 -19.44 -13.47
CA ASP A 230 -1.78 -19.30 -12.21
C ASP A 230 -0.29 -19.62 -12.45
N GLY A 231 0.58 -18.60 -12.35
CA GLY A 231 2.02 -18.78 -12.30
C GLY A 231 2.66 -19.44 -13.54
N ALA A 232 2.25 -19.09 -14.75
CA ALA A 232 3.05 -19.41 -15.92
C ALA A 232 4.38 -18.65 -15.81
N GLU A 233 5.41 -19.33 -15.29
CA GLU A 233 6.80 -18.88 -15.37
C GLU A 233 7.04 -18.35 -16.79
N ALA A 234 7.44 -17.09 -16.88
CA ALA A 234 7.91 -16.51 -18.12
C ALA A 234 9.04 -17.41 -18.65
N GLN A 235 8.69 -18.29 -19.59
CA GLN A 235 9.70 -19.00 -20.34
C GLN A 235 10.38 -17.97 -21.22
N GLU A 236 11.55 -17.53 -20.79
CA GLU A 236 12.52 -16.87 -21.64
C GLU A 236 12.75 -17.77 -22.87
N GLN A 237 12.41 -17.26 -24.03
CA GLN A 237 12.90 -17.74 -25.33
C GLN A 237 13.88 -16.73 -25.90
#